data_12e66a59c7f73dd1c3a44dbefa4f8d25
#
_entry.id   12e66a59c7f73dd1c3a44dbefa4f8d25
#
_cell.length_a   1.000
_cell.length_b   1.000
_cell.length_c   1.000
_cell.angle_alpha   90.00
_cell.angle_beta   90.00
_cell.angle_gamma   90.00
#
_symmetry.space_group_name_H-M   'P 1'
#
loop_
_entity.id
_entity.type
_entity.pdbx_description
1 polymer ?
#
loop_
_entity_poly.entity_id
_entity_poly.type
_entity_poly.pdbx_seq_one_letter_code
_entity_poly.pdbx_strand_id
1 'polypeptide(L)'
;HTTYMPKNKPEIMKLVAPTEKKPDGECFLGEVHDPLARVMNHGNSGNAGVFSNAEDLSILAAALMNGGEFNGKQVLGKLTVETMTTVPAGFEHLGRSLGWDNYSPYASNNGNLFHPTKTFGHTGYTGTSIIVDPVSKTAVILLAHRVHPADKGSVVRLRALVANVVAGAVVE
;
A
#
# COMPACT_ATOMS: atom_id res chain seq x y z
N HIS A 1 -11.02 -8.19 -6.82
CA HIS A 1 -11.26 -8.72 -5.45
C HIS A 1 -11.09 -7.64 -4.37
N THR A 2 -10.68 -6.42 -4.75
CA THR A 2 -10.53 -5.32 -3.79
C THR A 2 -11.88 -4.91 -3.21
N THR A 3 -11.98 -4.82 -1.88
CA THR A 3 -13.23 -4.51 -1.20
C THR A 3 -12.99 -3.99 0.22
N TYR A 4 -13.98 -3.25 0.73
CA TYR A 4 -14.24 -3.14 2.17
C TYR A 4 -15.16 -4.28 2.61
N MET A 5 -15.16 -4.63 3.90
CA MET A 5 -16.09 -5.58 4.52
C MET A 5 -16.23 -6.91 3.75
N PRO A 6 -15.14 -7.68 3.59
CA PRO A 6 -15.16 -8.93 2.83
C PRO A 6 -16.12 -9.97 3.41
N LYS A 7 -16.51 -9.85 4.68
CA LYS A 7 -17.53 -10.72 5.32
C LYS A 7 -18.87 -10.74 4.58
N ASN A 8 -19.18 -9.66 3.84
CA ASN A 8 -20.39 -9.58 3.04
C ASN A 8 -20.27 -10.30 1.68
N LYS A 9 -19.09 -10.88 1.40
CA LYS A 9 -18.75 -11.52 0.11
C LYS A 9 -18.12 -12.89 0.37
N PRO A 10 -18.93 -13.97 0.46
CA PRO A 10 -18.45 -15.31 0.83
C PRO A 10 -17.32 -15.86 -0.07
N GLU A 11 -17.34 -15.50 -1.34
CA GLU A 11 -16.31 -15.89 -2.31
C GLU A 11 -14.94 -15.24 -2.01
N ILE A 12 -14.96 -13.99 -1.50
CA ILE A 12 -13.74 -13.27 -1.12
C ILE A 12 -13.26 -13.75 0.26
N MET A 13 -14.17 -14.03 1.19
CA MET A 13 -13.80 -14.49 2.53
C MET A 13 -12.87 -15.71 2.55
N LYS A 14 -12.99 -16.59 1.57
CA LYS A 14 -12.14 -17.78 1.43
C LYS A 14 -10.66 -17.43 1.14
N LEU A 15 -10.41 -16.22 0.66
CA LEU A 15 -9.08 -15.73 0.27
C LEU A 15 -8.47 -14.79 1.32
N VAL A 16 -9.23 -14.44 2.36
CA VAL A 16 -8.79 -13.47 3.37
C VAL A 16 -7.79 -14.10 4.32
N ALA A 17 -6.62 -13.47 4.44
CA ALA A 17 -5.64 -13.82 5.45
C ALA A 17 -6.07 -13.27 6.84
N PRO A 18 -5.91 -14.05 7.92
CA PRO A 18 -6.18 -13.58 9.27
C PRO A 18 -5.14 -12.53 9.71
N THR A 19 -5.54 -11.64 10.62
CA THR A 19 -4.63 -10.72 11.28
C THR A 19 -4.36 -11.16 12.73
N GLU A 20 -4.36 -10.27 13.68
CA GLU A 20 -4.01 -10.52 15.07
C GLU A 20 -5.03 -11.43 15.77
N LYS A 21 -4.54 -12.24 16.70
CA LYS A 21 -5.36 -13.07 17.57
C LYS A 21 -6.02 -12.22 18.64
N LYS A 22 -7.32 -12.35 18.78
CA LYS A 22 -8.13 -11.70 19.80
C LYS A 22 -7.99 -12.39 21.17
N PRO A 23 -8.41 -11.74 22.28
CA PRO A 23 -8.40 -12.35 23.62
C PRO A 23 -9.23 -13.64 23.73
N ASP A 24 -10.26 -13.79 22.91
CA ASP A 24 -11.10 -14.99 22.86
C ASP A 24 -10.43 -16.19 22.15
N GLY A 25 -9.25 -15.99 21.59
CA GLY A 25 -8.48 -17.01 20.91
C GLY A 25 -8.67 -17.07 19.39
N GLU A 26 -9.71 -16.42 18.87
CA GLU A 26 -9.95 -16.29 17.43
C GLU A 26 -9.07 -15.18 16.81
N CYS A 27 -8.83 -15.25 15.51
CA CYS A 27 -8.17 -14.15 14.81
C CYS A 27 -9.18 -13.17 14.20
N PHE A 28 -8.75 -11.91 14.05
CA PHE A 28 -9.48 -11.02 13.16
C PHE A 28 -9.40 -11.57 11.74
N LEU A 29 -10.54 -11.99 11.19
CA LEU A 29 -10.66 -12.54 9.84
C LEU A 29 -11.78 -11.80 9.11
N GLY A 30 -11.41 -11.07 8.05
CA GLY A 30 -12.36 -10.23 7.32
C GLY A 30 -12.88 -9.04 8.12
N GLU A 31 -12.22 -8.72 9.21
CA GLU A 31 -12.44 -7.52 10.02
C GLU A 31 -11.23 -6.59 9.90
N VAL A 32 -11.49 -5.29 9.91
CA VAL A 32 -10.43 -4.29 9.89
C VAL A 32 -9.60 -4.38 11.16
N HIS A 33 -8.28 -4.51 11.03
CA HIS A 33 -7.38 -4.61 12.18
C HIS A 33 -7.32 -3.29 12.98
N ASP A 34 -7.26 -2.14 12.28
CA ASP A 34 -7.26 -0.83 12.92
C ASP A 34 -8.53 -0.62 13.75
N PRO A 35 -8.43 -0.35 15.07
CA PRO A 35 -9.59 -0.27 15.95
C PRO A 35 -10.49 0.94 15.66
N LEU A 36 -9.92 2.07 15.25
CA LEU A 36 -10.72 3.26 14.92
C LEU A 36 -11.46 3.05 13.59
N ALA A 37 -10.76 2.58 12.55
CA ALA A 37 -11.39 2.29 11.27
C ALA A 37 -12.47 1.20 11.39
N ARG A 38 -12.30 0.23 12.30
CA ARG A 38 -13.28 -0.84 12.55
C ARG A 38 -14.58 -0.31 13.12
N VAL A 39 -14.53 0.68 14.01
CA VAL A 39 -15.75 1.25 14.65
C VAL A 39 -16.30 2.45 13.88
N MET A 40 -15.46 3.22 13.21
CA MET A 40 -15.88 4.33 12.37
C MET A 40 -16.45 3.84 11.05
N ASN A 41 -17.53 4.46 10.60
CA ASN A 41 -18.18 4.15 9.32
C ASN A 41 -18.38 2.64 9.08
N HIS A 42 -18.62 1.88 10.15
CA HIS A 42 -18.83 0.42 10.08
C HIS A 42 -17.70 -0.33 9.35
N GLY A 43 -16.44 0.09 9.54
CA GLY A 43 -15.28 -0.52 8.89
C GLY A 43 -14.93 0.04 7.49
N ASN A 44 -15.68 1.02 6.99
CA ASN A 44 -15.38 1.71 5.74
C ASN A 44 -14.70 3.05 6.03
N SER A 45 -13.40 3.05 6.15
CA SER A 45 -12.63 4.24 6.50
C SER A 45 -11.52 4.49 5.47
N GLY A 46 -11.27 5.77 5.16
CA GLY A 46 -10.26 6.15 4.17
C GLY A 46 -8.81 5.91 4.62
N ASN A 47 -8.57 5.75 5.93
CA ASN A 47 -7.22 5.56 6.47
C ASN A 47 -6.81 4.08 6.57
N ALA A 48 -7.76 3.16 6.67
CA ALA A 48 -7.51 1.72 6.80
C ALA A 48 -8.76 0.89 6.44
N GLY A 49 -8.57 -0.42 6.24
CA GLY A 49 -9.69 -1.35 6.09
C GLY A 49 -9.96 -1.86 4.68
N VAL A 50 -9.13 -1.48 3.71
CA VAL A 50 -9.19 -2.08 2.37
C VAL A 50 -8.56 -3.47 2.41
N PHE A 51 -9.29 -4.45 1.90
CA PHE A 51 -8.80 -5.80 1.60
C PHE A 51 -8.53 -5.89 0.10
N SER A 52 -7.35 -6.37 -0.27
CA SER A 52 -6.92 -6.45 -1.66
C SER A 52 -5.94 -7.62 -1.87
N ASN A 53 -5.49 -7.79 -3.09
CA ASN A 53 -4.44 -8.72 -3.49
C ASN A 53 -3.40 -8.01 -4.38
N ALA A 54 -2.30 -8.69 -4.69
CA ALA A 54 -1.21 -8.09 -5.46
C ALA A 54 -1.64 -7.79 -6.91
N GLU A 55 -2.49 -8.60 -7.51
CA GLU A 55 -2.99 -8.41 -8.87
C GLU A 55 -3.81 -7.13 -9.00
N ASP A 56 -4.81 -6.94 -8.15
CA ASP A 56 -5.64 -5.72 -8.17
C ASP A 56 -4.80 -4.45 -7.89
N LEU A 57 -3.85 -4.56 -6.94
CA LEU A 57 -2.95 -3.44 -6.62
C LEU A 57 -1.98 -3.13 -7.76
N SER A 58 -1.56 -4.13 -8.55
CA SER A 58 -0.73 -3.90 -9.73
C SER A 58 -1.45 -3.10 -10.81
N ILE A 59 -2.76 -3.29 -10.96
CA ILE A 59 -3.59 -2.49 -11.85
C ILE A 59 -3.60 -1.02 -11.42
N LEU A 60 -3.77 -0.76 -10.13
CA LEU A 60 -3.70 0.60 -9.58
C LEU A 60 -2.32 1.22 -9.83
N ALA A 61 -1.26 0.48 -9.52
CA ALA A 61 0.11 0.96 -9.73
C ALA A 61 0.39 1.28 -11.21
N ALA A 62 -0.02 0.41 -12.12
CA ALA A 62 0.10 0.65 -13.56
C ALA A 62 -0.66 1.89 -14.01
N ALA A 63 -1.90 2.07 -13.55
CA ALA A 63 -2.69 3.26 -13.85
C ALA A 63 -2.00 4.54 -13.36
N LEU A 64 -1.46 4.55 -12.14
CA LEU A 64 -0.75 5.71 -11.59
C LEU A 64 0.54 6.01 -12.38
N MET A 65 1.33 4.99 -12.74
CA MET A 65 2.54 5.16 -13.56
C MET A 65 2.25 5.70 -14.96
N ASN A 66 1.06 5.41 -15.50
CA ASN A 66 0.62 5.85 -16.81
C ASN A 66 -0.23 7.14 -16.77
N GLY A 67 -0.10 7.96 -15.73
CA GLY A 67 -0.84 9.22 -15.62
C GLY A 67 -2.36 9.05 -15.50
N GLY A 68 -2.79 7.95 -14.88
CA GLY A 68 -4.19 7.65 -14.61
C GLY A 68 -4.89 6.83 -15.70
N GLU A 69 -4.15 6.30 -16.66
CA GLU A 69 -4.68 5.46 -17.72
C GLU A 69 -4.39 3.98 -17.46
N PHE A 70 -5.37 3.13 -17.72
CA PHE A 70 -5.19 1.67 -17.74
C PHE A 70 -6.00 1.06 -18.89
N ASN A 71 -5.34 0.25 -19.73
CA ASN A 71 -5.93 -0.43 -20.89
C ASN A 71 -6.72 0.51 -21.82
N GLY A 72 -6.16 1.68 -22.14
CA GLY A 72 -6.77 2.67 -23.02
C GLY A 72 -7.93 3.46 -22.41
N LYS A 73 -8.19 3.29 -21.11
CA LYS A 73 -9.22 4.03 -20.38
C LYS A 73 -8.59 4.99 -19.37
N GLN A 74 -8.94 6.25 -19.45
CA GLN A 74 -8.56 7.25 -18.45
C GLN A 74 -9.44 7.06 -17.21
N VAL A 75 -8.85 6.60 -16.11
CA VAL A 75 -9.51 6.37 -14.81
C VAL A 75 -9.39 7.60 -13.91
N LEU A 76 -8.21 8.25 -13.94
CA LEU A 76 -7.92 9.49 -13.24
C LEU A 76 -7.31 10.49 -14.22
N GLY A 77 -7.61 11.77 -14.05
CA GLY A 77 -6.97 12.81 -14.87
C GLY A 77 -5.45 12.86 -14.64
N LYS A 78 -4.67 13.09 -15.70
CA LYS A 78 -3.20 13.15 -15.62
C LYS A 78 -2.70 14.13 -14.57
N LEU A 79 -3.24 15.36 -14.56
CA LEU A 79 -2.88 16.37 -13.57
C LEU A 79 -3.29 15.96 -12.14
N THR A 80 -4.37 15.21 -11.99
CA THR A 80 -4.77 14.66 -10.69
C THR A 80 -3.73 13.69 -10.17
N VAL A 81 -3.26 12.75 -11.02
CA VAL A 81 -2.21 11.81 -10.64
C VAL A 81 -0.91 12.54 -10.29
N GLU A 82 -0.50 13.50 -11.11
CA GLU A 82 0.69 14.32 -10.86
C GLU A 82 0.58 15.03 -9.51
N THR A 83 -0.55 15.69 -9.22
CA THR A 83 -0.80 16.37 -7.94
C THR A 83 -0.81 15.40 -6.76
N MET A 84 -1.41 14.21 -6.92
CA MET A 84 -1.48 13.21 -5.86
C MET A 84 -0.11 12.62 -5.51
N THR A 85 0.78 12.47 -6.48
CA THR A 85 2.04 11.73 -6.31
C THR A 85 3.27 12.64 -6.14
N THR A 86 3.09 13.96 -6.24
CA THR A 86 4.17 14.94 -6.09
C THR A 86 4.04 15.67 -4.77
N VAL A 87 5.14 15.81 -4.05
CA VAL A 87 5.19 16.61 -2.82
C VAL A 87 4.89 18.07 -3.17
N PRO A 88 3.89 18.72 -2.54
CA PRO A 88 3.52 20.10 -2.87
C PRO A 88 4.65 21.08 -2.57
N ALA A 89 4.79 22.11 -3.42
CA ALA A 89 5.75 23.18 -3.22
C ALA A 89 5.55 23.90 -1.87
N GLY A 90 6.63 24.13 -1.14
CA GLY A 90 6.63 24.67 0.23
C GLY A 90 6.41 23.62 1.32
N PHE A 91 6.16 22.36 0.96
CA PHE A 91 5.99 21.26 1.90
C PHE A 91 7.06 20.16 1.73
N GLU A 92 8.16 20.48 1.06
CA GLU A 92 9.26 19.55 0.78
C GLU A 92 9.82 18.91 2.05
N HIS A 93 9.80 19.65 3.16
CA HIS A 93 10.27 19.17 4.47
C HIS A 93 9.43 18.02 5.05
N LEU A 94 8.20 17.84 4.58
CA LEU A 94 7.34 16.72 5.00
C LEU A 94 7.65 15.43 4.22
N GLY A 95 8.12 15.55 2.97
CA GLY A 95 8.40 14.42 2.10
C GLY A 95 7.17 13.56 1.77
N ARG A 96 5.96 14.15 1.84
CA ARG A 96 4.67 13.47 1.61
C ARG A 96 3.82 14.24 0.62
N SER A 97 3.15 13.49 -0.23
CA SER A 97 2.14 13.99 -1.15
C SER A 97 0.71 13.62 -0.69
N LEU A 98 -0.28 13.74 -1.54
CA LEU A 98 -1.67 13.46 -1.15
C LEU A 98 -1.93 11.96 -1.05
N GLY A 99 -1.84 11.43 0.16
CA GLY A 99 -2.04 10.01 0.47
C GLY A 99 -0.83 9.12 0.22
N TRP A 100 0.33 9.69 -0.20
CA TRP A 100 1.55 8.93 -0.45
C TRP A 100 2.72 9.43 0.39
N ASP A 101 3.64 8.54 0.63
CA ASP A 101 4.94 8.79 1.24
C ASP A 101 6.00 8.77 0.15
N ASN A 102 6.71 9.87 -0.05
CA ASN A 102 7.74 10.00 -1.07
C ASN A 102 9.14 9.84 -0.45
N TYR A 103 9.53 10.75 0.43
CA TYR A 103 10.84 10.76 1.08
C TYR A 103 10.79 11.27 2.54
N SER A 104 9.68 11.05 3.23
CA SER A 104 9.58 11.32 4.66
C SER A 104 10.46 10.35 5.47
N PRO A 105 10.63 10.56 6.77
CA PRO A 105 11.35 9.60 7.64
C PRO A 105 10.76 8.18 7.62
N TYR A 106 9.51 8.01 7.17
CA TYR A 106 8.87 6.69 7.01
C TYR A 106 9.17 6.03 5.66
N ALA A 107 9.71 6.76 4.68
CA ALA A 107 10.00 6.27 3.33
C ALA A 107 11.20 5.31 3.26
N SER A 108 11.87 5.02 4.38
CA SER A 108 12.94 4.00 4.44
C SER A 108 12.51 2.62 3.91
N ASN A 109 11.20 2.37 3.85
CA ASN A 109 10.63 1.16 3.25
C ASN A 109 10.82 1.10 1.73
N ASN A 110 11.03 2.23 1.05
CA ASN A 110 11.23 2.31 -0.39
C ASN A 110 12.61 1.81 -0.85
N GLY A 111 13.50 1.50 0.11
CA GLY A 111 14.90 1.20 -0.20
C GLY A 111 15.65 2.49 -0.58
N ASN A 112 16.78 2.33 -1.26
CA ASN A 112 17.66 3.44 -1.63
C ASN A 112 18.18 3.39 -3.07
N LEU A 113 17.63 2.50 -3.89
CA LEU A 113 18.01 2.35 -5.31
C LEU A 113 16.99 2.96 -6.27
N PHE A 114 15.73 3.08 -5.86
CA PHE A 114 14.71 3.78 -6.64
C PHE A 114 14.92 5.29 -6.62
N HIS A 115 14.21 6.01 -7.48
CA HIS A 115 14.37 7.46 -7.61
C HIS A 115 14.05 8.18 -6.28
N PRO A 116 14.96 9.01 -5.75
CA PRO A 116 14.88 9.50 -4.36
C PRO A 116 13.70 10.45 -4.07
N THR A 117 13.12 11.10 -5.09
CA THR A 117 12.05 12.09 -4.89
C THR A 117 10.81 11.84 -5.73
N LYS A 118 10.87 10.97 -6.74
CA LYS A 118 9.73 10.64 -7.61
C LYS A 118 9.06 9.34 -7.25
N THR A 119 9.78 8.45 -6.57
CA THR A 119 9.19 7.24 -6.00
C THR A 119 8.19 7.62 -4.92
N PHE A 120 7.06 6.98 -4.93
CA PHE A 120 6.04 7.13 -3.89
C PHE A 120 5.50 5.77 -3.47
N GLY A 121 4.98 5.69 -2.29
CA GLY A 121 4.47 4.44 -1.75
C GLY A 121 3.67 4.66 -0.48
N HIS A 122 3.19 3.58 0.10
CA HIS A 122 2.62 3.60 1.43
C HIS A 122 2.77 2.24 2.11
N THR A 123 2.71 2.25 3.42
CA THR A 123 2.81 1.04 4.25
C THR A 123 1.55 0.84 5.05
N GLY A 124 1.17 -0.42 5.26
CA GLY A 124 0.11 -0.80 6.19
C GLY A 124 0.68 -1.25 7.53
N TYR A 125 0.01 -0.91 8.62
CA TYR A 125 0.39 -1.31 9.97
C TYR A 125 0.55 -2.82 10.10
N THR A 126 -0.35 -3.57 9.47
CA THR A 126 -0.35 -5.04 9.49
C THR A 126 0.85 -5.69 8.80
N GLY A 127 1.59 -4.95 7.99
CA GLY A 127 2.82 -5.44 7.35
C GLY A 127 2.90 -5.22 5.84
N THR A 128 1.81 -4.86 5.19
CA THR A 128 1.72 -4.63 3.74
C THR A 128 2.46 -3.38 3.30
N SER A 129 2.88 -3.31 2.04
CA SER A 129 3.39 -2.09 1.40
C SER A 129 3.20 -2.12 -0.11
N ILE A 130 3.10 -0.93 -0.67
CA ILE A 130 3.17 -0.67 -2.10
C ILE A 130 4.20 0.43 -2.34
N ILE A 131 5.05 0.26 -3.34
CA ILE A 131 6.03 1.23 -3.81
C ILE A 131 5.84 1.34 -5.31
N VAL A 132 5.84 2.56 -5.83
CA VAL A 132 5.71 2.85 -7.26
C VAL A 132 6.84 3.80 -7.65
N ASP A 133 7.68 3.38 -8.56
CA ASP A 133 8.72 4.21 -9.17
C ASP A 133 8.37 4.48 -10.64
N PRO A 134 7.86 5.67 -10.95
CA PRO A 134 7.50 6.02 -12.33
C PRO A 134 8.72 6.19 -13.25
N VAL A 135 9.92 6.34 -12.70
CA VAL A 135 11.15 6.53 -13.49
C VAL A 135 11.59 5.19 -14.10
N SER A 136 11.68 4.15 -13.30
CA SER A 136 12.00 2.79 -13.77
C SER A 136 10.76 2.01 -14.22
N LYS A 137 9.57 2.62 -14.15
CA LYS A 137 8.26 1.96 -14.44
C LYS A 137 8.07 0.67 -13.65
N THR A 138 8.50 0.69 -12.41
CA THR A 138 8.48 -0.48 -11.55
C THR A 138 7.57 -0.26 -10.35
N ALA A 139 6.80 -1.27 -9.98
CA ALA A 139 6.06 -1.29 -8.72
C ALA A 139 6.45 -2.51 -7.87
N VAL A 140 6.54 -2.32 -6.56
CA VAL A 140 6.80 -3.39 -5.60
C VAL A 140 5.61 -3.48 -4.65
N ILE A 141 4.92 -4.61 -4.65
CA ILE A 141 3.79 -4.89 -3.79
C ILE A 141 4.18 -6.02 -2.86
N LEU A 142 4.31 -5.73 -1.58
CA LEU A 142 4.64 -6.73 -0.56
C LEU A 142 3.47 -6.88 0.40
N LEU A 143 2.84 -8.06 0.39
CA LEU A 143 1.71 -8.41 1.25
C LEU A 143 2.18 -9.30 2.40
N ALA A 144 3.08 -8.76 3.24
CA ALA A 144 3.56 -9.42 4.45
C ALA A 144 2.61 -9.16 5.63
N HIS A 145 2.64 -10.05 6.62
CA HIS A 145 1.80 -9.98 7.80
C HIS A 145 2.64 -10.05 9.07
N ARG A 146 2.82 -8.91 9.78
CA ARG A 146 3.63 -8.85 11.00
C ARG A 146 2.80 -9.03 12.28
N VAL A 147 1.48 -8.84 12.18
CA VAL A 147 0.59 -8.87 13.35
C VAL A 147 -0.04 -10.25 13.60
N HIS A 148 0.17 -11.24 12.75
CA HIS A 148 -0.34 -12.59 12.94
C HIS A 148 0.70 -13.52 13.54
N PRO A 149 0.38 -14.33 14.57
CA PRO A 149 -0.87 -14.29 15.36
C PRO A 149 -0.84 -13.21 16.45
N ALA A 150 0.28 -12.52 16.64
CA ALA A 150 0.45 -11.48 17.66
C ALA A 150 1.19 -10.28 17.07
N ASP A 151 0.81 -9.08 17.50
CA ASP A 151 1.48 -7.83 17.11
C ASP A 151 2.88 -7.75 17.72
N LYS A 152 3.81 -8.49 17.11
CA LYS A 152 5.22 -8.57 17.50
C LYS A 152 6.09 -8.50 16.26
N GLY A 153 7.24 -7.85 16.39
CA GLY A 153 8.22 -7.75 15.29
C GLY A 153 7.96 -6.59 14.31
N SER A 154 8.83 -6.53 13.31
CA SER A 154 8.86 -5.45 12.32
C SER A 154 9.20 -6.00 10.94
N VAL A 155 8.59 -5.42 9.91
CA VAL A 155 8.86 -5.73 8.50
C VAL A 155 9.53 -4.54 7.77
N VAL A 156 9.91 -3.49 8.47
CA VAL A 156 10.53 -2.30 7.87
C VAL A 156 11.78 -2.69 7.06
N ARG A 157 12.69 -3.44 7.69
CA ARG A 157 13.90 -3.91 7.00
C ARG A 157 13.58 -4.84 5.81
N LEU A 158 12.61 -5.74 5.96
CA LEU A 158 12.20 -6.64 4.89
C LEU A 158 11.71 -5.85 3.67
N ARG A 159 10.85 -4.84 3.87
CA ARG A 159 10.34 -3.99 2.80
C ARG A 159 11.48 -3.31 2.03
N ALA A 160 12.42 -2.68 2.74
CA ALA A 160 13.58 -2.02 2.14
C ALA A 160 14.48 -3.00 1.37
N LEU A 161 14.72 -4.20 1.90
CA LEU A 161 15.51 -5.23 1.22
C LEU A 161 14.84 -5.71 -0.05
N VAL A 162 13.54 -5.99 0.00
CA VAL A 162 12.76 -6.41 -1.19
C VAL A 162 12.77 -5.30 -2.23
N ALA A 163 12.54 -4.04 -1.83
CA ALA A 163 12.62 -2.89 -2.72
C ALA A 163 13.98 -2.80 -3.43
N ASN A 164 15.09 -2.94 -2.69
CA ASN A 164 16.43 -2.90 -3.26
C ASN A 164 16.73 -4.07 -4.19
N VAL A 165 16.29 -5.28 -3.84
CA VAL A 165 16.48 -6.46 -4.72
C VAL A 165 15.74 -6.27 -6.04
N VAL A 166 14.49 -5.79 -5.98
CA VAL A 166 13.71 -5.52 -7.21
C VAL A 166 14.35 -4.39 -8.01
N ALA A 167 14.70 -3.28 -7.37
CA ALA A 167 15.35 -2.16 -8.06
C ALA A 167 16.69 -2.55 -8.71
N GLY A 168 17.49 -3.38 -8.02
CA GLY A 168 18.75 -3.91 -8.54
C GLY A 168 18.59 -4.91 -9.69
N ALA A 169 17.39 -5.46 -9.90
CA ALA A 169 17.08 -6.36 -11.01
C ALA A 169 16.49 -5.63 -12.24
N VAL A 170 16.20 -4.33 -12.12
CA VAL A 170 15.72 -3.52 -13.26
C VAL A 170 16.86 -3.35 -14.24
N VAL A 171 16.64 -3.77 -15.48
CA VAL A 171 17.53 -3.56 -16.65
C VAL A 171 16.81 -2.67 -17.64
N GLU A 172 17.55 -1.88 -18.42
CA GLU A 172 16.99 -1.00 -19.44
C GLU A 172 16.19 -1.77 -20.51
#